data_dc6c5b07f1d33bac19b6f88090e7413a
#
_entry.id   dc6c5b07f1d33bac19b6f88090e7413a
#
_cell.length_a   1.000
_cell.length_b   1.000
_cell.length_c   1.000
_cell.angle_alpha   90.00
_cell.angle_beta   90.00
_cell.angle_gamma   90.00
#
_symmetry.space_group_name_H-M   'P 1'
#
loop_
_entity.id
_entity.type
_entity.pdbx_description
1 polymer ?
#
loop_
_entity_poly.entity_id
_entity_poly.type
_entity_poly.pdbx_seq_one_letter_code
_entity_poly.pdbx_strand_id
1 'polypeptide(L)'
;MVDEPTYPTVPHRHRGVPAHEAEARSRAFHDVMAERRTVRDFSSQPIPDNVVEWAIRTAGTAPSGANVQPWRFVVLTDPERKRRLREAAEREEREFYAHRASEEWLAALAPIGTDWHKPFLEDAPAVIVVFEVHKGPDSPRPYYTKESVGIAVGLLLASLHQAGLATLTHTPSPMRFLNEVCDRPPEERAAVVIPVGYPAEDARVPDIHRKPLDQVLVRL
;
A
#
# COMPACT_ATOMS: atom_id res chain seq x y z
N MET A 1 -4.88 25.30 37.87
CA MET A 1 -5.64 25.78 36.69
C MET A 1 -4.91 25.21 35.49
N VAL A 2 -5.59 24.46 34.68
CA VAL A 2 -5.00 24.01 33.39
C VAL A 2 -5.15 25.21 32.45
N ASP A 3 -4.04 25.78 31.98
CA ASP A 3 -4.09 26.89 31.04
C ASP A 3 -4.91 26.49 29.81
N GLU A 4 -5.82 27.37 29.39
CA GLU A 4 -6.56 27.12 28.14
C GLU A 4 -5.58 27.02 26.96
N PRO A 5 -5.75 26.03 26.07
CA PRO A 5 -4.85 25.89 24.94
C PRO A 5 -4.92 27.11 24.03
N THR A 6 -3.78 27.59 23.55
CA THR A 6 -3.67 28.76 22.65
C THR A 6 -4.13 28.48 21.20
N TYR A 7 -4.66 27.30 20.93
CA TYR A 7 -5.15 26.84 19.62
C TYR A 7 -6.55 26.23 19.77
N PRO A 8 -7.38 26.23 18.69
CA PRO A 8 -8.72 25.65 18.72
C PRO A 8 -8.70 24.17 19.05
N THR A 9 -9.55 23.74 19.96
CA THR A 9 -9.73 22.34 20.36
C THR A 9 -11.20 21.93 20.26
N VAL A 10 -11.44 20.62 20.07
CA VAL A 10 -12.76 20.01 20.13
C VAL A 10 -12.74 18.83 21.11
N PRO A 11 -13.86 18.50 21.76
CA PRO A 11 -13.93 17.34 22.63
C PRO A 11 -13.60 16.05 21.86
N HIS A 12 -12.68 15.24 22.42
CA HIS A 12 -12.38 13.94 21.85
C HIS A 12 -13.53 12.96 22.04
N ARG A 13 -14.12 12.50 20.94
CA ARG A 13 -15.15 11.46 20.95
C ARG A 13 -14.48 10.08 20.89
N HIS A 14 -14.17 9.54 22.05
CA HIS A 14 -13.62 8.18 22.13
C HIS A 14 -14.74 7.13 22.09
N ARG A 15 -14.63 6.19 21.13
CA ARG A 15 -15.47 4.99 21.12
C ARG A 15 -14.91 4.00 22.16
N GLY A 16 -15.40 4.09 23.39
CA GLY A 16 -15.00 3.18 24.45
C GLY A 16 -15.26 1.71 24.09
N VAL A 17 -14.30 0.87 24.41
CA VAL A 17 -14.44 -0.59 24.36
C VAL A 17 -14.21 -1.10 25.78
N PRO A 18 -15.15 -1.89 26.35
CA PRO A 18 -14.93 -2.50 27.66
C PRO A 18 -13.66 -3.34 27.68
N ALA A 19 -12.91 -3.27 28.78
CA ALA A 19 -11.62 -3.96 28.88
C ALA A 19 -11.68 -5.45 28.57
N HIS A 20 -12.78 -6.13 28.97
CA HIS A 20 -12.97 -7.56 28.71
C HIS A 20 -13.22 -7.87 27.20
N GLU A 21 -13.62 -6.89 26.38
CA GLU A 21 -13.78 -7.06 24.95
C GLU A 21 -12.51 -6.68 24.16
N ALA A 22 -11.61 -5.88 24.75
CA ALA A 22 -10.47 -5.30 24.04
C ALA A 22 -9.54 -6.38 23.46
N GLU A 23 -9.25 -7.44 24.24
CA GLU A 23 -8.42 -8.56 23.79
C GLU A 23 -9.09 -9.32 22.63
N ALA A 24 -10.37 -9.64 22.77
CA ALA A 24 -11.12 -10.37 21.73
C ALA A 24 -11.16 -9.62 20.40
N ARG A 25 -11.38 -8.28 20.45
CA ARG A 25 -11.38 -7.41 19.26
C ARG A 25 -10.01 -7.31 18.61
N SER A 26 -8.95 -7.19 19.44
CA SER A 26 -7.57 -7.14 18.93
C SER A 26 -7.19 -8.45 18.26
N ARG A 27 -7.56 -9.60 18.87
CA ARG A 27 -7.34 -10.93 18.31
C ARG A 27 -8.09 -11.11 17.00
N ALA A 28 -9.38 -10.78 16.94
CA ALA A 28 -10.18 -10.91 15.74
C ALA A 28 -9.60 -10.11 14.55
N PHE A 29 -9.11 -8.90 14.81
CA PHE A 29 -8.43 -8.11 13.77
C PHE A 29 -7.09 -8.74 13.35
N HIS A 30 -6.30 -9.25 14.31
CA HIS A 30 -5.07 -9.97 14.02
C HIS A 30 -5.35 -11.20 13.14
N ASP A 31 -6.35 -12.00 13.47
CA ASP A 31 -6.65 -13.25 12.76
C ASP A 31 -7.01 -12.97 11.29
N VAL A 32 -7.85 -11.96 11.03
CA VAL A 32 -8.12 -11.48 9.68
C VAL A 32 -6.83 -11.04 8.97
N MET A 33 -5.99 -10.24 9.62
CA MET A 33 -4.76 -9.73 9.00
C MET A 33 -3.69 -10.81 8.82
N ALA A 34 -3.73 -11.87 9.61
CA ALA A 34 -2.83 -13.03 9.47
C ALA A 34 -3.06 -13.79 8.15
N GLU A 35 -4.28 -13.79 7.63
CA GLU A 35 -4.64 -14.42 6.36
C GLU A 35 -4.16 -13.59 5.15
N ARG A 36 -3.85 -12.30 5.32
CA ARG A 36 -3.41 -11.44 4.22
C ARG A 36 -2.08 -11.93 3.62
N ARG A 37 -2.09 -12.15 2.32
CA ARG A 37 -0.92 -12.56 1.53
C ARG A 37 -0.70 -11.60 0.36
N THR A 38 0.52 -11.63 -0.20
CA THR A 38 0.85 -10.98 -1.47
C THR A 38 0.40 -11.90 -2.60
N VAL A 39 -0.64 -11.51 -3.33
CA VAL A 39 -1.25 -12.29 -4.42
C VAL A 39 -0.86 -11.69 -5.76
N ARG A 40 -0.54 -12.55 -6.75
CA ARG A 40 -0.18 -12.14 -8.11
C ARG A 40 -1.16 -12.65 -9.16
N ASP A 41 -2.02 -13.61 -8.78
CA ASP A 41 -3.01 -14.22 -9.68
C ASP A 41 -4.37 -13.63 -9.35
N PHE A 42 -4.88 -12.77 -10.22
CA PHE A 42 -6.14 -12.05 -10.03
C PHE A 42 -7.24 -12.61 -10.93
N SER A 43 -8.45 -12.64 -10.38
CA SER A 43 -9.68 -12.88 -11.14
C SER A 43 -10.02 -11.64 -11.97
N SER A 44 -10.67 -11.84 -13.11
CA SER A 44 -11.24 -10.75 -13.92
C SER A 44 -12.53 -10.15 -13.33
N GLN A 45 -12.99 -10.64 -12.16
CA GLN A 45 -14.18 -10.12 -11.50
C GLN A 45 -14.02 -8.64 -11.19
N PRO A 46 -14.96 -7.77 -11.62
CA PRO A 46 -14.89 -6.35 -11.37
C PRO A 46 -15.03 -6.04 -9.87
N ILE A 47 -14.29 -5.03 -9.42
CA ILE A 47 -14.42 -4.50 -8.06
C ILE A 47 -15.48 -3.38 -8.11
N PRO A 48 -16.45 -3.35 -7.16
CA PRO A 48 -17.35 -2.20 -7.05
C PRO A 48 -16.55 -0.91 -6.73
N ASP A 49 -16.77 0.16 -7.49
CA ASP A 49 -16.00 1.42 -7.39
C ASP A 49 -15.94 1.97 -5.96
N ASN A 50 -17.06 1.92 -5.24
CA ASN A 50 -17.14 2.41 -3.87
C ASN A 50 -16.26 1.65 -2.87
N VAL A 51 -15.88 0.40 -3.14
CA VAL A 51 -14.98 -0.38 -2.25
C VAL A 51 -13.59 0.22 -2.25
N VAL A 52 -13.05 0.55 -3.43
CA VAL A 52 -11.74 1.20 -3.57
C VAL A 52 -11.77 2.61 -2.95
N GLU A 53 -12.85 3.37 -3.18
CA GLU A 53 -13.00 4.70 -2.58
C GLU A 53 -13.02 4.65 -1.04
N TRP A 54 -13.76 3.72 -0.44
CA TRP A 54 -13.78 3.56 1.02
C TRP A 54 -12.44 3.14 1.59
N ALA A 55 -11.70 2.29 0.89
CA ALA A 55 -10.34 1.91 1.29
C ALA A 55 -9.39 3.12 1.25
N ILE A 56 -9.49 3.96 0.21
CA ILE A 56 -8.71 5.21 0.12
C ILE A 56 -9.12 6.20 1.21
N ARG A 57 -10.42 6.33 1.53
CA ARG A 57 -10.89 7.14 2.66
C ARG A 57 -10.31 6.65 3.98
N THR A 58 -10.27 5.33 4.18
CA THR A 58 -9.62 4.70 5.36
C THR A 58 -8.13 5.04 5.42
N ALA A 59 -7.42 4.92 4.29
CA ALA A 59 -6.02 5.32 4.20
C ALA A 59 -5.81 6.80 4.55
N GLY A 60 -6.73 7.67 4.10
CA GLY A 60 -6.71 9.10 4.37
C GLY A 60 -6.92 9.47 5.85
N THR A 61 -7.31 8.54 6.73
CA THR A 61 -7.38 8.76 8.19
C THR A 61 -6.04 8.57 8.89
N ALA A 62 -4.99 8.21 8.17
CA ALA A 62 -3.66 8.05 8.73
C ALA A 62 -3.17 9.35 9.40
N PRO A 63 -2.45 9.27 10.53
CA PRO A 63 -1.74 10.43 11.05
C PRO A 63 -0.61 10.85 10.11
N SER A 64 -0.30 12.14 10.10
CA SER A 64 0.83 12.68 9.34
C SER A 64 1.50 13.82 10.07
N GLY A 65 2.79 14.04 9.83
CA GLY A 65 3.54 15.14 10.42
C GLY A 65 2.84 16.48 10.14
N ALA A 66 2.55 17.25 11.19
CA ALA A 66 1.80 18.51 11.14
C ALA A 66 0.46 18.42 10.36
N ASN A 67 -0.14 17.23 10.30
CA ASN A 67 -1.37 16.96 9.54
C ASN A 67 -1.29 17.35 8.04
N VAL A 68 -0.10 17.29 7.44
CA VAL A 68 0.12 17.69 6.04
C VAL A 68 -0.52 16.73 5.04
N GLN A 69 -0.73 15.46 5.43
CA GLN A 69 -1.38 14.44 4.60
C GLN A 69 -0.70 14.30 3.22
N PRO A 70 0.60 13.98 3.18
CA PRO A 70 1.45 14.08 1.99
C PRO A 70 1.32 12.88 1.06
N TRP A 71 0.10 12.48 0.76
CA TRP A 71 -0.21 11.32 -0.09
C TRP A 71 -1.16 11.68 -1.23
N ARG A 72 -0.99 10.97 -2.33
CA ARG A 72 -1.90 10.97 -3.47
C ARG A 72 -2.13 9.53 -3.91
N PHE A 73 -3.37 9.15 -4.10
CA PHE A 73 -3.75 7.84 -4.62
C PHE A 73 -4.29 8.02 -6.02
N VAL A 74 -3.69 7.32 -6.99
CA VAL A 74 -4.15 7.29 -8.38
C VAL A 74 -4.67 5.89 -8.67
N VAL A 75 -5.92 5.78 -9.08
CA VAL A 75 -6.56 4.50 -9.41
C VAL A 75 -6.58 4.34 -10.92
N LEU A 76 -5.97 3.29 -11.42
CA LEU A 76 -5.93 2.92 -12.83
C LEU A 76 -6.86 1.71 -13.05
N THR A 77 -7.91 1.90 -13.84
CA THR A 77 -8.82 0.85 -14.30
C THR A 77 -8.83 0.73 -15.82
N ASP A 78 -8.37 1.77 -16.51
CA ASP A 78 -8.26 1.79 -17.97
C ASP A 78 -7.25 0.73 -18.45
N PRO A 79 -7.65 -0.19 -19.35
CA PRO A 79 -6.78 -1.28 -19.81
C PRO A 79 -5.52 -0.79 -20.51
N GLU A 80 -5.61 0.29 -21.29
CA GLU A 80 -4.46 0.83 -22.02
C GLU A 80 -3.44 1.45 -21.05
N ARG A 81 -3.90 2.17 -20.03
CA ARG A 81 -3.00 2.70 -18.98
C ARG A 81 -2.35 1.58 -18.18
N LYS A 82 -3.07 0.52 -17.84
CA LYS A 82 -2.51 -0.65 -17.16
C LYS A 82 -1.48 -1.37 -18.02
N ARG A 83 -1.75 -1.54 -19.32
CA ARG A 83 -0.78 -2.10 -20.28
C ARG A 83 0.49 -1.27 -20.34
N ARG A 84 0.38 0.05 -20.50
CA ARG A 84 1.54 0.98 -20.48
C ARG A 84 2.32 0.91 -19.17
N LEU A 85 1.61 0.80 -18.05
CA LEU A 85 2.22 0.61 -16.73
C LEU A 85 3.04 -0.68 -16.69
N ARG A 86 2.46 -1.81 -17.11
CA ARG A 86 3.13 -3.11 -17.14
C ARG A 86 4.38 -3.07 -18.03
N GLU A 87 4.26 -2.59 -19.26
CA GLU A 87 5.38 -2.52 -20.19
C GLU A 87 6.53 -1.65 -19.67
N ALA A 88 6.22 -0.53 -19.05
CA ALA A 88 7.22 0.35 -18.46
C ALA A 88 7.90 -0.29 -17.24
N ALA A 89 7.11 -0.92 -16.34
CA ALA A 89 7.64 -1.64 -15.19
C ALA A 89 8.54 -2.80 -15.60
N GLU A 90 8.11 -3.61 -16.58
CA GLU A 90 8.90 -4.75 -17.06
C GLU A 90 10.20 -4.33 -17.75
N ARG A 91 10.27 -3.17 -18.41
CA ARG A 91 11.54 -2.62 -18.93
C ARG A 91 12.52 -2.34 -17.79
N GLU A 92 12.08 -1.68 -16.72
CA GLU A 92 12.91 -1.39 -15.57
C GLU A 92 13.34 -2.66 -14.81
N GLU A 93 12.43 -3.62 -14.67
CA GLU A 93 12.70 -4.89 -14.02
C GLU A 93 13.70 -5.75 -14.82
N ARG A 94 13.62 -5.79 -16.16
CA ARG A 94 14.64 -6.48 -16.98
C ARG A 94 16.03 -5.92 -16.74
N GLU A 95 16.17 -4.60 -16.74
CA GLU A 95 17.45 -3.94 -16.42
C GLU A 95 17.91 -4.22 -14.99
N PHE A 96 16.97 -4.27 -14.04
CA PHE A 96 17.29 -4.61 -12.67
C PHE A 96 17.82 -6.03 -12.55
N TYR A 97 17.10 -7.04 -13.06
CA TYR A 97 17.50 -8.44 -12.96
C TYR A 97 18.76 -8.76 -13.76
N ALA A 98 18.97 -8.09 -14.90
CA ALA A 98 20.12 -8.34 -15.76
C ALA A 98 21.42 -7.65 -15.29
N HIS A 99 21.33 -6.46 -14.67
CA HIS A 99 22.50 -5.60 -14.50
C HIS A 99 22.62 -4.91 -13.14
N ARG A 100 21.53 -4.75 -12.38
CA ARG A 100 21.55 -3.95 -11.15
C ARG A 100 21.40 -4.76 -9.85
N ALA A 101 20.79 -5.93 -9.92
CA ALA A 101 20.59 -6.79 -8.76
C ALA A 101 21.90 -7.51 -8.38
N SER A 102 22.28 -7.48 -7.09
CA SER A 102 23.34 -8.31 -6.57
C SER A 102 22.90 -9.78 -6.47
N GLU A 103 23.87 -10.70 -6.48
CA GLU A 103 23.59 -12.14 -6.26
C GLU A 103 22.85 -12.39 -4.94
N GLU A 104 23.22 -11.67 -3.87
CA GLU A 104 22.55 -11.74 -2.58
C GLU A 104 21.09 -11.32 -2.67
N TRP A 105 20.79 -10.25 -3.43
CA TRP A 105 19.42 -9.79 -3.64
C TRP A 105 18.60 -10.80 -4.45
N LEU A 106 19.17 -11.33 -5.54
CA LEU A 106 18.51 -12.36 -6.34
C LEU A 106 18.21 -13.62 -5.50
N ALA A 107 19.16 -14.04 -4.65
CA ALA A 107 18.94 -15.14 -3.73
C ALA A 107 17.82 -14.87 -2.72
N ALA A 108 17.68 -13.62 -2.24
CA ALA A 108 16.58 -13.21 -1.35
C ALA A 108 15.22 -13.18 -2.07
N LEU A 109 15.19 -12.90 -3.38
CA LEU A 109 13.96 -12.88 -4.18
C LEU A 109 13.51 -14.27 -4.63
N ALA A 110 14.42 -15.23 -4.75
CA ALA A 110 14.12 -16.57 -5.26
C ALA A 110 12.99 -17.28 -4.48
N PRO A 111 12.91 -17.25 -3.12
CA PRO A 111 11.84 -17.92 -2.37
C PRO A 111 10.45 -17.30 -2.57
N ILE A 112 10.37 -16.06 -3.05
CA ILE A 112 9.08 -15.37 -3.29
C ILE A 112 8.63 -15.47 -4.75
N GLY A 113 9.40 -16.16 -5.62
CA GLY A 113 9.01 -16.51 -6.98
C GLY A 113 8.71 -15.29 -7.86
N THR A 114 9.53 -14.23 -7.75
CA THR A 114 9.35 -13.01 -8.55
C THR A 114 10.49 -12.87 -9.56
N ASP A 115 10.15 -12.42 -10.75
CA ASP A 115 11.05 -12.14 -11.86
C ASP A 115 10.71 -10.79 -12.51
N TRP A 116 11.25 -10.52 -13.70
CA TRP A 116 10.97 -9.29 -14.44
C TRP A 116 9.57 -9.21 -15.04
N HIS A 117 8.85 -10.34 -15.17
CA HIS A 117 7.51 -10.40 -15.79
C HIS A 117 6.42 -10.04 -14.79
N LYS A 118 5.57 -9.08 -15.14
CA LYS A 118 4.60 -8.45 -14.22
C LYS A 118 3.17 -8.43 -14.79
N PRO A 119 2.62 -9.58 -15.23
CA PRO A 119 1.29 -9.63 -15.84
C PRO A 119 0.19 -9.09 -14.92
N PHE A 120 0.34 -9.29 -13.63
CA PHE A 120 -0.61 -8.82 -12.60
C PHE A 120 -0.87 -7.30 -12.64
N LEU A 121 0.02 -6.49 -13.25
CA LEU A 121 -0.20 -5.04 -13.43
C LEU A 121 -1.28 -4.74 -14.48
N GLU A 122 -1.53 -5.67 -15.38
CA GLU A 122 -2.57 -5.57 -16.41
C GLU A 122 -3.78 -6.43 -16.06
N ASP A 123 -3.56 -7.62 -15.48
CA ASP A 123 -4.62 -8.58 -15.17
C ASP A 123 -5.51 -8.11 -14.00
N ALA A 124 -4.93 -7.47 -12.96
CA ALA A 124 -5.71 -6.96 -11.84
C ALA A 124 -6.78 -5.95 -12.32
N PRO A 125 -8.05 -6.05 -11.84
CA PRO A 125 -9.13 -5.14 -12.22
C PRO A 125 -8.79 -3.66 -11.97
N ALA A 126 -8.05 -3.37 -10.91
CA ALA A 126 -7.57 -2.03 -10.60
C ALA A 126 -6.11 -2.05 -10.15
N VAL A 127 -5.40 -0.94 -10.39
CA VAL A 127 -4.06 -0.70 -9.82
C VAL A 127 -4.08 0.65 -9.13
N ILE A 128 -3.69 0.67 -7.86
CA ILE A 128 -3.54 1.91 -7.09
C ILE A 128 -2.06 2.28 -7.06
N VAL A 129 -1.71 3.45 -7.60
CA VAL A 129 -0.37 4.01 -7.48
C VAL A 129 -0.40 5.07 -6.38
N VAL A 130 0.42 4.88 -5.35
CA VAL A 130 0.53 5.82 -4.23
C VAL A 130 1.73 6.72 -4.45
N PHE A 131 1.51 8.03 -4.34
CA PHE A 131 2.56 9.04 -4.47
C PHE A 131 2.78 9.75 -3.14
N GLU A 132 4.04 10.03 -2.85
CA GLU A 132 4.48 11.00 -1.86
C GLU A 132 4.40 12.41 -2.47
N VAL A 133 3.73 13.34 -1.81
CA VAL A 133 3.67 14.74 -2.21
C VAL A 133 4.75 15.52 -1.47
N HIS A 134 5.84 15.90 -2.16
CA HIS A 134 6.98 16.58 -1.56
C HIS A 134 6.89 18.10 -1.59
N LYS A 135 6.07 18.66 -2.47
CA LYS A 135 5.81 20.09 -2.58
C LYS A 135 4.42 20.32 -3.16
N GLY A 136 3.61 21.10 -2.48
CA GLY A 136 2.32 21.56 -2.99
C GLY A 136 2.34 23.08 -3.15
N PRO A 137 1.46 23.66 -3.98
CA PRO A 137 1.42 25.09 -4.21
C PRO A 137 1.16 25.89 -2.94
N ASP A 138 0.40 25.34 -1.99
CA ASP A 138 -0.03 26.00 -0.75
C ASP A 138 0.38 25.21 0.51
N SER A 139 1.32 24.27 0.39
CA SER A 139 1.67 23.37 1.50
C SER A 139 3.07 23.67 2.01
N PRO A 140 3.26 23.74 3.35
CA PRO A 140 4.58 23.77 3.92
C PRO A 140 5.34 22.50 3.51
N ARG A 141 6.67 22.56 3.52
CA ARG A 141 7.51 21.38 3.22
C ARG A 141 7.08 20.24 4.15
N PRO A 142 6.65 19.10 3.62
CA PRO A 142 6.15 18.01 4.46
C PRO A 142 7.28 17.37 5.26
N TYR A 143 6.99 17.07 6.52
CA TYR A 143 7.85 16.29 7.41
C TYR A 143 7.35 14.86 7.47
N TYR A 144 8.25 13.90 7.66
CA TYR A 144 7.90 12.49 7.83
C TYR A 144 7.02 11.94 6.71
N THR A 145 7.31 12.34 5.47
CA THR A 145 6.50 11.98 4.30
C THR A 145 6.44 10.46 4.13
N LYS A 146 7.58 9.79 4.19
CA LYS A 146 7.65 8.31 4.01
C LYS A 146 6.90 7.56 5.09
N GLU A 147 7.08 7.96 6.34
CA GLU A 147 6.42 7.36 7.50
C GLU A 147 4.90 7.56 7.40
N SER A 148 4.46 8.77 7.08
CA SER A 148 3.05 9.12 6.91
C SER A 148 2.39 8.31 5.78
N VAL A 149 3.03 8.26 4.62
CA VAL A 149 2.56 7.47 3.46
C VAL A 149 2.59 5.97 3.79
N GLY A 150 3.62 5.48 4.49
CA GLY A 150 3.70 4.09 4.93
C GLY A 150 2.54 3.68 5.83
N ILE A 151 2.13 4.54 6.79
CA ILE A 151 0.97 4.30 7.65
C ILE A 151 -0.32 4.29 6.82
N ALA A 152 -0.49 5.25 5.90
CA ALA A 152 -1.65 5.32 5.02
C ALA A 152 -1.77 4.07 4.12
N VAL A 153 -0.65 3.60 3.57
CA VAL A 153 -0.59 2.35 2.79
C VAL A 153 -0.97 1.14 3.65
N GLY A 154 -0.49 1.07 4.89
CA GLY A 154 -0.87 0.00 5.82
C GLY A 154 -2.38 -0.06 6.07
N LEU A 155 -3.03 1.10 6.29
CA LEU A 155 -4.48 1.21 6.43
C LEU A 155 -5.23 0.86 5.14
N LEU A 156 -4.71 1.26 3.97
CA LEU A 156 -5.25 0.90 2.67
C LEU A 156 -5.29 -0.62 2.48
N LEU A 157 -4.16 -1.29 2.72
CA LEU A 157 -4.04 -2.75 2.58
C LEU A 157 -4.97 -3.49 3.54
N ALA A 158 -5.09 -3.02 4.79
CA ALA A 158 -5.98 -3.59 5.79
C ALA A 158 -7.45 -3.46 5.37
N SER A 159 -7.85 -2.27 4.87
CA SER A 159 -9.22 -2.01 4.41
C SER A 159 -9.60 -2.84 3.19
N LEU A 160 -8.70 -2.95 2.20
CA LEU A 160 -8.92 -3.77 1.00
C LEU A 160 -9.03 -5.25 1.37
N HIS A 161 -8.15 -5.74 2.26
CA HIS A 161 -8.20 -7.13 2.73
C HIS A 161 -9.47 -7.44 3.52
N GLN A 162 -9.90 -6.52 4.40
CA GLN A 162 -11.17 -6.63 5.12
C GLN A 162 -12.39 -6.69 4.18
N ALA A 163 -12.28 -6.09 2.99
CA ALA A 163 -13.31 -6.15 1.94
C ALA A 163 -13.20 -7.41 1.05
N GLY A 164 -12.32 -8.37 1.39
CA GLY A 164 -12.14 -9.62 0.63
C GLY A 164 -11.27 -9.47 -0.62
N LEU A 165 -10.56 -8.35 -0.77
CA LEU A 165 -9.70 -8.11 -1.92
C LEU A 165 -8.25 -8.52 -1.63
N ALA A 166 -7.63 -9.13 -2.62
CA ALA A 166 -6.22 -9.43 -2.65
C ALA A 166 -5.41 -8.23 -3.16
N THR A 167 -4.19 -8.12 -2.69
CA THR A 167 -3.25 -7.06 -3.07
C THR A 167 -1.82 -7.57 -3.17
N LEU A 168 -1.02 -6.82 -3.90
CA LEU A 168 0.43 -6.92 -3.97
C LEU A 168 1.02 -5.53 -3.79
N THR A 169 2.11 -5.40 -3.06
CA THR A 169 2.93 -4.17 -3.07
C THR A 169 4.10 -4.36 -4.03
N HIS A 170 4.21 -3.51 -5.05
CA HIS A 170 5.24 -3.54 -6.05
C HIS A 170 5.98 -2.20 -6.11
N THR A 171 7.31 -2.25 -6.10
CA THR A 171 8.18 -1.07 -6.06
C THR A 171 9.26 -1.19 -7.13
N PRO A 172 8.91 -1.07 -8.43
CA PRO A 172 9.90 -1.08 -9.50
C PRO A 172 10.88 0.09 -9.32
N SER A 173 12.15 -0.12 -9.57
CA SER A 173 13.16 0.93 -9.37
C SER A 173 13.98 1.14 -10.63
N PRO A 174 14.06 2.38 -11.16
CA PRO A 174 13.43 3.63 -10.70
C PRO A 174 11.92 3.71 -11.03
N MET A 175 11.15 4.48 -10.24
CA MET A 175 9.70 4.64 -10.40
C MET A 175 9.27 5.91 -11.16
N ARG A 176 10.21 6.66 -11.76
CA ARG A 176 9.89 7.96 -12.41
C ARG A 176 8.91 7.85 -13.57
N PHE A 177 8.89 6.73 -14.29
CA PHE A 177 7.95 6.48 -15.38
C PHE A 177 6.47 6.52 -14.92
N LEU A 178 6.22 6.29 -13.64
CA LEU A 178 4.87 6.35 -13.07
C LEU A 178 4.28 7.76 -13.11
N ASN A 179 5.11 8.80 -13.04
CA ASN A 179 4.61 10.17 -13.17
C ASN A 179 4.00 10.40 -14.55
N GLU A 180 4.62 9.87 -15.61
CA GLU A 180 4.09 9.95 -16.97
C GLU A 180 2.82 9.10 -17.15
N VAL A 181 2.86 7.84 -16.70
CA VAL A 181 1.70 6.92 -16.84
C VAL A 181 0.47 7.43 -16.07
N CYS A 182 0.69 8.09 -14.93
CA CYS A 182 -0.37 8.57 -14.04
C CYS A 182 -0.69 10.06 -14.21
N ASP A 183 -0.10 10.76 -15.18
CA ASP A 183 -0.24 12.20 -15.39
C ASP A 183 0.05 13.00 -14.09
N ARG A 184 1.15 12.66 -13.38
CA ARG A 184 1.50 13.31 -12.10
C ARG A 184 2.72 14.21 -12.25
N PRO A 185 2.72 15.38 -11.57
CA PRO A 185 3.81 16.33 -11.63
C PRO A 185 5.09 15.80 -10.93
N PRO A 186 6.27 16.34 -11.24
CA PRO A 186 7.55 15.86 -10.71
C PRO A 186 7.73 16.06 -9.19
N GLU A 187 6.91 16.89 -8.56
CA GLU A 187 6.86 17.10 -7.11
C GLU A 187 6.19 15.94 -6.37
N GLU A 188 5.45 15.11 -7.09
CA GLU A 188 4.90 13.86 -6.59
C GLU A 188 5.84 12.71 -6.96
N ARG A 189 6.22 11.89 -5.98
CA ARG A 189 7.11 10.75 -6.17
C ARG A 189 6.34 9.47 -5.88
N ALA A 190 6.33 8.56 -6.83
CA ALA A 190 5.71 7.26 -6.60
C ALA A 190 6.40 6.54 -5.43
N ALA A 191 5.60 6.01 -4.50
CA ALA A 191 6.05 5.26 -3.33
C ALA A 191 5.84 3.75 -3.52
N VAL A 192 4.67 3.36 -4.05
CA VAL A 192 4.30 1.96 -4.24
C VAL A 192 3.19 1.82 -5.28
N VAL A 193 3.21 0.73 -6.01
CA VAL A 193 2.16 0.28 -6.94
C VAL A 193 1.44 -0.89 -6.31
N ILE A 194 0.10 -0.86 -6.27
CA ILE A 194 -0.73 -1.85 -5.59
C ILE A 194 -1.80 -2.36 -6.57
N PRO A 195 -1.54 -3.47 -7.30
CA PRO A 195 -2.60 -4.22 -7.97
C PRO A 195 -3.62 -4.71 -6.97
N VAL A 196 -4.90 -4.58 -7.31
CA VAL A 196 -6.05 -4.90 -6.45
C VAL A 196 -7.09 -5.67 -7.23
N GLY A 197 -7.58 -6.76 -6.66
CA GLY A 197 -8.62 -7.59 -7.26
C GLY A 197 -9.05 -8.72 -6.34
N TYR A 198 -10.05 -9.47 -6.75
CA TYR A 198 -10.30 -10.77 -6.14
C TYR A 198 -9.20 -11.74 -6.57
N PRO A 199 -8.72 -12.64 -5.70
CA PRO A 199 -7.76 -13.66 -6.11
C PRO A 199 -8.40 -14.60 -7.14
N ALA A 200 -7.61 -15.13 -8.07
CA ALA A 200 -8.06 -16.23 -8.91
C ALA A 200 -8.39 -17.46 -8.06
N GLU A 201 -9.27 -18.34 -8.54
CA GLU A 201 -9.71 -19.51 -7.78
C GLU A 201 -8.55 -20.46 -7.42
N ASP A 202 -7.58 -20.57 -8.31
CA ASP A 202 -6.37 -21.37 -8.17
C ASP A 202 -5.13 -20.57 -7.76
N ALA A 203 -5.31 -19.32 -7.29
CA ALA A 203 -4.22 -18.43 -6.89
C ALA A 203 -3.30 -19.08 -5.86
N ARG A 204 -2.00 -18.99 -6.11
CA ARG A 204 -0.96 -19.52 -5.22
C ARG A 204 -0.09 -18.42 -4.68
N VAL A 205 0.41 -18.64 -3.47
CA VAL A 205 1.33 -17.72 -2.81
C VAL A 205 2.55 -18.47 -2.30
N PRO A 206 3.74 -17.83 -2.24
CA PRO A 206 4.94 -18.46 -1.71
C PRO A 206 4.73 -18.99 -0.28
N ASP A 207 5.28 -20.14 0.04
CA ASP A 207 5.25 -20.70 1.40
C ASP A 207 6.33 -20.06 2.26
N ILE A 208 6.02 -18.85 2.74
CA ILE A 208 6.89 -18.05 3.60
C ILE A 208 6.16 -17.71 4.90
N HIS A 209 6.92 -17.60 5.98
CA HIS A 209 6.39 -17.36 7.32
C HIS A 209 6.77 -15.98 7.86
N ARG A 210 5.94 -15.45 8.73
CA ARG A 210 6.24 -14.24 9.50
C ARG A 210 7.09 -14.61 10.71
N LYS A 211 7.87 -13.65 11.17
CA LYS A 211 8.62 -13.81 12.43
C LYS A 211 7.66 -14.04 13.59
N PRO A 212 7.99 -14.93 14.53
CA PRO A 212 7.23 -15.11 15.76
C PRO A 212 7.35 -13.87 16.66
N LEU A 213 6.45 -13.76 17.64
CA LEU A 213 6.31 -12.55 18.46
C LEU A 213 7.58 -12.21 19.25
N ASP A 214 8.30 -13.19 19.73
CA ASP A 214 9.55 -13.03 20.51
C ASP A 214 10.69 -12.41 19.70
N GLN A 215 10.63 -12.47 18.37
CA GLN A 215 11.59 -11.81 17.47
C GLN A 215 11.21 -10.36 17.12
N VAL A 216 10.02 -9.91 17.46
CA VAL A 216 9.52 -8.57 17.12
C VAL A 216 9.08 -7.75 18.32
N LEU A 217 8.90 -8.39 19.49
CA LEU A 217 8.50 -7.75 20.74
C LEU A 217 9.65 -7.77 21.75
N VAL A 218 10.02 -6.60 22.24
CA VAL A 218 10.90 -6.44 23.40
C VAL A 218 10.09 -5.82 24.53
N ARG A 219 10.17 -6.40 25.73
CA ARG A 219 9.60 -5.83 26.97
C ARG A 219 10.76 -5.41 27.87
N LEU A 220 10.73 -4.16 28.34
CA LEU A 220 11.73 -3.56 29.24
C LEU A 220 11.11 -3.37 30.61
#